data_8d66af8df198e6705a0c769e52d58517
#
_entry.id   8d66af8df198e6705a0c769e52d58517
#
_cell.length_a   1.000
_cell.length_b   1.000
_cell.length_c   1.000
_cell.angle_alpha   90.00
_cell.angle_beta   90.00
_cell.angle_gamma   90.00
#
_symmetry.space_group_name_H-M   'P 1'
#
loop_
_entity.id
_entity.type
_entity.pdbx_description
1 polymer ?
#
loop_
_entity_poly.entity_id
_entity_poly.type
_entity_poly.pdbx_seq_one_letter_code
_entity_poly.pdbx_strand_id
1 'polypeptide(L)'
;YMPKNRVFKKRRNGFVNFVTRPVTIFAAFLAVVVGANLWYNYFGLTVSEKGFHGVMPYKSIVPQYTEFVLSKESKDEKNTNLRSEDNFLNYMYRLKEGENFTAIISARGDVTGGYNDGALSAVKELGLEKLLTAQKNQHYIAIIEGGKVVREELSDDRIDTGVIDVLGYRTQIISDADESTIKMGNKNYSLNERGMNIVVLDNTTRNIVDKVRFKTYYVMLSATR
;
A
#
# COMPACT_ATOMS: atom_id res chain seq x y z
N TYR A 1 61.06 -41.88 54.60
CA TYR A 1 60.08 -42.17 53.47
C TYR A 1 59.36 -40.88 53.19
N MET A 2 59.65 -40.26 52.03
CA MET A 2 58.95 -39.06 51.58
C MET A 2 57.95 -39.47 50.48
N PRO A 3 56.69 -39.04 50.50
CA PRO A 3 55.72 -39.33 49.43
C PRO A 3 55.92 -38.40 48.22
N LYS A 4 56.02 -39.01 47.07
CA LYS A 4 56.13 -38.32 45.79
C LYS A 4 54.84 -37.53 45.48
N ASN A 5 54.96 -36.21 45.38
CA ASN A 5 53.94 -35.30 44.95
C ASN A 5 53.59 -35.62 43.46
N ARG A 6 52.39 -36.15 43.19
CA ARG A 6 51.83 -36.25 41.84
C ARG A 6 51.31 -34.91 41.41
N VAL A 7 51.99 -34.26 40.47
CA VAL A 7 51.53 -33.07 39.78
C VAL A 7 50.42 -33.49 38.79
N PHE A 8 49.19 -33.16 39.13
CA PHE A 8 48.09 -33.30 38.19
C PHE A 8 48.24 -32.26 37.06
N LYS A 9 48.65 -32.76 35.86
CA LYS A 9 48.63 -31.98 34.62
C LYS A 9 47.18 -31.75 34.21
N LYS A 10 46.65 -30.55 34.49
CA LYS A 10 45.29 -30.12 34.07
C LYS A 10 45.24 -30.18 32.51
N ARG A 11 44.56 -31.18 31.95
CA ARG A 11 44.26 -31.20 30.52
C ARG A 11 43.43 -29.98 30.20
N ARG A 12 44.01 -28.97 29.56
CA ARG A 12 43.29 -27.89 28.96
C ARG A 12 42.44 -28.46 27.80
N ASN A 13 41.12 -28.33 27.91
CA ASN A 13 40.19 -28.76 26.87
C ASN A 13 40.57 -28.06 25.56
N GLY A 14 41.01 -28.83 24.55
CA GLY A 14 41.41 -28.31 23.24
C GLY A 14 40.33 -27.50 22.51
N PHE A 15 39.10 -27.73 22.90
CA PHE A 15 37.95 -27.00 22.39
C PHE A 15 37.96 -25.49 22.76
N VAL A 16 38.32 -25.14 24.00
CA VAL A 16 38.38 -23.74 24.47
C VAL A 16 39.48 -22.96 23.72
N ASN A 17 40.62 -23.62 23.44
CA ASN A 17 41.70 -22.99 22.67
C ASN A 17 41.37 -22.81 21.17
N PHE A 18 40.47 -23.62 20.64
CA PHE A 18 40.02 -23.52 19.27
C PHE A 18 39.08 -22.29 19.11
N VAL A 19 38.14 -22.14 20.03
CA VAL A 19 37.12 -21.04 19.95
C VAL A 19 37.75 -19.67 20.25
N THR A 20 38.85 -19.61 21.01
CA THR A 20 39.49 -18.32 21.39
C THR A 20 40.51 -17.82 20.37
N ARG A 21 40.81 -18.55 19.30
CA ARG A 21 41.73 -18.07 18.28
C ARG A 21 41.02 -17.09 17.37
N PRO A 22 41.53 -15.87 17.14
CA PRO A 22 40.90 -14.85 16.33
C PRO A 22 40.63 -15.31 14.90
N VAL A 23 41.49 -16.17 14.33
CA VAL A 23 41.32 -16.74 13.00
C VAL A 23 40.11 -17.67 12.93
N THR A 24 39.82 -18.45 13.98
CA THR A 24 38.67 -19.35 14.02
C THR A 24 37.36 -18.59 14.15
N ILE A 25 37.37 -17.51 14.94
CA ILE A 25 36.20 -16.63 15.08
C ILE A 25 35.91 -15.95 13.74
N PHE A 26 36.95 -15.44 13.06
CA PHE A 26 36.79 -14.79 11.77
C PHE A 26 36.30 -15.77 10.69
N ALA A 27 36.84 -17.00 10.64
CA ALA A 27 36.39 -18.02 9.71
C ALA A 27 34.92 -18.43 9.96
N ALA A 28 34.52 -18.57 11.23
CA ALA A 28 33.14 -18.86 11.58
C ALA A 28 32.19 -17.70 11.19
N PHE A 29 32.59 -16.46 11.40
CA PHE A 29 31.83 -15.27 10.99
C PHE A 29 31.67 -15.23 9.47
N LEU A 30 32.77 -15.46 8.72
CA LEU A 30 32.75 -15.48 7.25
C LEU A 30 31.81 -16.58 6.72
N ALA A 31 31.84 -17.78 7.33
CA ALA A 31 30.95 -18.88 6.95
C ALA A 31 29.47 -18.55 7.19
N VAL A 32 29.14 -17.86 8.28
CA VAL A 32 27.77 -17.39 8.55
C VAL A 32 27.32 -16.35 7.53
N VAL A 33 28.18 -15.36 7.21
CA VAL A 33 27.86 -14.31 6.23
C VAL A 33 27.67 -14.90 4.83
N VAL A 34 28.57 -15.79 4.41
CA VAL A 34 28.46 -16.47 3.09
C VAL A 34 27.24 -17.37 3.06
N GLY A 35 26.99 -18.16 4.11
CA GLY A 35 25.83 -19.02 4.23
C GLY A 35 24.51 -18.23 4.21
N ALA A 36 24.45 -17.12 4.94
CA ALA A 36 23.28 -16.24 4.94
C ALA A 36 23.03 -15.61 3.56
N ASN A 37 24.11 -15.23 2.86
CA ASN A 37 24.01 -14.63 1.53
C ASN A 37 23.56 -15.66 0.48
N LEU A 38 24.10 -16.88 0.52
CA LEU A 38 23.66 -17.99 -0.35
C LEU A 38 22.22 -18.39 -0.06
N TRP A 39 21.86 -18.52 1.22
CA TRP A 39 20.48 -18.78 1.64
C TRP A 39 19.53 -17.72 1.14
N TYR A 40 19.90 -16.46 1.33
CA TYR A 40 19.10 -15.32 0.92
C TYR A 40 18.88 -15.31 -0.61
N ASN A 41 19.94 -15.47 -1.38
CA ASN A 41 19.85 -15.50 -2.85
C ASN A 41 19.06 -16.72 -3.37
N TYR A 42 19.26 -17.89 -2.77
CA TYR A 42 18.54 -19.11 -3.14
C TYR A 42 17.07 -19.03 -2.75
N PHE A 43 16.78 -18.57 -1.54
CA PHE A 43 15.41 -18.45 -1.05
C PHE A 43 14.66 -17.33 -1.77
N GLY A 44 15.33 -16.20 -2.03
CA GLY A 44 14.78 -15.11 -2.81
C GLY A 44 14.42 -15.52 -4.24
N LEU A 45 15.27 -16.31 -4.91
CA LEU A 45 15.01 -16.82 -6.25
C LEU A 45 13.82 -17.80 -6.29
N THR A 46 13.78 -18.76 -5.36
CA THR A 46 12.68 -19.74 -5.30
C THR A 46 11.35 -19.11 -4.91
N VAL A 47 11.38 -18.08 -4.08
CA VAL A 47 10.21 -17.35 -3.66
C VAL A 47 9.67 -16.47 -4.80
N SER A 48 10.55 -15.85 -5.59
CA SER A 48 10.19 -15.08 -6.78
C SER A 48 9.49 -15.96 -7.84
N GLU A 49 9.99 -17.16 -8.11
CA GLU A 49 9.37 -18.10 -9.07
C GLU A 49 8.00 -18.61 -8.61
N LYS A 50 7.75 -18.69 -7.30
CA LYS A 50 6.49 -19.19 -6.73
C LYS A 50 5.50 -18.09 -6.36
N GLY A 51 5.80 -16.82 -6.64
CA GLY A 51 4.93 -15.69 -6.31
C GLY A 51 4.90 -15.34 -4.82
N PHE A 52 5.81 -15.87 -4.00
CA PHE A 52 5.95 -15.48 -2.60
C PHE A 52 6.82 -14.23 -2.49
N HIS A 53 6.38 -13.25 -1.71
CA HIS A 53 7.15 -12.05 -1.43
C HIS A 53 8.29 -12.36 -0.44
N GLY A 54 9.43 -12.80 -0.95
CA GLY A 54 10.64 -12.94 -0.14
C GLY A 54 11.16 -11.58 0.29
N VAL A 55 11.83 -11.53 1.45
CA VAL A 55 12.52 -10.33 1.93
C VAL A 55 13.71 -10.08 1.01
N MET A 56 13.54 -9.18 0.03
CA MET A 56 14.64 -8.74 -0.85
C MET A 56 15.39 -7.54 -0.25
N PRO A 57 16.68 -7.33 -0.59
CA PRO A 57 17.39 -6.12 -0.17
C PRO A 57 16.66 -4.89 -0.67
N TYR A 58 16.51 -3.91 0.21
CA TYR A 58 15.75 -2.68 -0.01
C TYR A 58 16.03 -1.97 -1.35
N LYS A 59 17.26 -2.06 -1.87
CA LYS A 59 17.65 -1.43 -3.15
C LYS A 59 17.09 -2.14 -4.40
N SER A 60 16.71 -3.41 -4.31
CA SER A 60 16.19 -4.17 -5.46
C SER A 60 14.67 -4.35 -5.44
N ILE A 61 14.03 -4.05 -4.31
CA ILE A 61 12.59 -4.27 -4.13
C ILE A 61 11.75 -3.26 -4.92
N VAL A 62 12.12 -1.97 -4.89
CA VAL A 62 11.24 -0.92 -5.41
C VAL A 62 11.09 -0.95 -6.94
N PRO A 63 12.18 -1.01 -7.76
CA PRO A 63 12.03 -1.06 -9.20
C PRO A 63 11.48 -2.39 -9.72
N GLN A 64 11.92 -3.53 -9.13
CA GLN A 64 11.47 -4.86 -9.56
C GLN A 64 10.03 -5.17 -9.14
N TYR A 65 9.59 -4.66 -7.98
CA TYR A 65 8.22 -4.81 -7.54
C TYR A 65 7.27 -4.04 -8.47
N THR A 66 7.66 -2.85 -8.89
CA THR A 66 6.87 -2.03 -9.82
C THR A 66 6.80 -2.68 -11.21
N GLU A 67 7.94 -3.17 -11.75
CA GLU A 67 7.96 -3.90 -13.02
C GLU A 67 7.22 -5.24 -12.96
N PHE A 68 7.33 -5.98 -11.86
CA PHE A 68 6.67 -7.27 -11.69
C PHE A 68 5.15 -7.14 -11.60
N VAL A 69 4.65 -6.13 -10.92
CA VAL A 69 3.21 -5.83 -10.84
C VAL A 69 2.69 -5.37 -12.20
N LEU A 70 3.46 -4.54 -12.92
CA LEU A 70 3.06 -4.02 -14.23
C LEU A 70 3.20 -5.04 -15.37
N SER A 71 4.15 -6.01 -15.29
CA SER A 71 4.44 -6.93 -16.40
C SER A 71 3.64 -8.23 -16.39
N LYS A 72 3.02 -8.62 -15.27
CA LYS A 72 2.37 -9.92 -15.10
C LYS A 72 0.84 -9.91 -15.11
N GLU A 73 0.22 -8.74 -15.16
CA GLU A 73 -1.23 -8.65 -15.31
C GLU A 73 -1.62 -8.90 -16.77
N SER A 74 -2.14 -10.12 -17.02
CA SER A 74 -2.89 -10.38 -18.25
C SER A 74 -4.12 -9.46 -18.29
N LYS A 75 -4.51 -9.01 -19.47
CA LYS A 75 -5.62 -8.07 -19.66
C LYS A 75 -6.96 -8.49 -19.03
N ASP A 76 -7.10 -9.76 -18.66
CA ASP A 76 -8.32 -10.33 -18.08
C ASP A 76 -8.38 -10.29 -16.55
N GLU A 77 -7.24 -10.12 -15.85
CA GLU A 77 -7.18 -9.99 -14.38
C GLU A 77 -7.37 -8.55 -13.87
N LYS A 78 -7.40 -7.56 -14.76
CA LYS A 78 -7.52 -6.13 -14.39
C LYS A 78 -8.79 -5.80 -13.59
N ASN A 79 -9.84 -6.60 -13.70
CA ASN A 79 -11.15 -6.29 -13.12
C ASN A 79 -11.39 -6.87 -11.70
N THR A 80 -10.55 -7.77 -11.19
CA THR A 80 -10.90 -8.53 -9.98
C THR A 80 -10.23 -8.08 -8.70
N ASN A 81 -9.29 -7.13 -8.73
CA ASN A 81 -8.39 -6.94 -7.60
C ASN A 81 -8.47 -5.60 -6.84
N LEU A 82 -9.43 -4.71 -7.14
CA LEU A 82 -9.61 -3.48 -6.33
C LEU A 82 -9.95 -3.81 -4.87
N ARG A 83 -10.78 -4.81 -4.61
CA ARG A 83 -11.20 -5.22 -3.26
C ARG A 83 -10.07 -5.77 -2.39
N SER A 84 -9.00 -6.27 -2.98
CA SER A 84 -7.85 -6.81 -2.26
C SER A 84 -6.72 -5.80 -2.07
N GLU A 85 -6.84 -4.61 -2.68
CA GLU A 85 -5.79 -3.61 -2.65
C GLU A 85 -5.95 -2.67 -1.45
N ASP A 86 -5.09 -2.84 -0.46
CA ASP A 86 -5.07 -2.03 0.76
C ASP A 86 -4.05 -0.89 0.69
N ASN A 87 -3.22 -0.86 -0.34
CA ASN A 87 -2.24 0.19 -0.55
C ASN A 87 -2.84 1.32 -1.39
N PHE A 88 -2.85 2.53 -0.86
CA PHE A 88 -3.43 3.71 -1.51
C PHE A 88 -2.80 4.01 -2.89
N LEU A 89 -1.47 3.94 -2.98
CA LEU A 89 -0.73 4.20 -4.23
C LEU A 89 -1.17 3.23 -5.34
N ASN A 90 -1.15 1.94 -5.04
CA ASN A 90 -1.58 0.91 -5.99
C ASN A 90 -3.06 1.06 -6.35
N TYR A 91 -3.89 1.42 -5.37
CA TYR A 91 -5.31 1.66 -5.60
C TYR A 91 -5.55 2.79 -6.60
N MET A 92 -4.84 3.91 -6.46
CA MET A 92 -4.91 5.04 -7.39
C MET A 92 -4.44 4.66 -8.80
N TYR A 93 -3.36 3.87 -8.92
CA TYR A 93 -2.91 3.36 -10.22
C TYR A 93 -3.95 2.45 -10.87
N ARG A 94 -4.59 1.57 -10.11
CA ARG A 94 -5.66 0.71 -10.63
C ARG A 94 -6.87 1.50 -11.09
N LEU A 95 -7.23 2.59 -10.40
CA LEU A 95 -8.29 3.50 -10.86
C LEU A 95 -7.91 4.20 -12.15
N LYS A 96 -6.64 4.59 -12.31
CA LYS A 96 -6.14 5.23 -13.54
C LYS A 96 -6.17 4.28 -14.74
N GLU A 97 -5.74 3.03 -14.53
CA GLU A 97 -5.68 2.01 -15.58
C GLU A 97 -7.05 1.36 -15.89
N GLY A 98 -7.99 1.52 -14.99
CA GLY A 98 -9.31 0.89 -15.06
C GLY A 98 -10.28 1.60 -16.00
N GLU A 99 -10.18 1.34 -17.30
CA GLU A 99 -11.07 1.94 -18.31
C GLU A 99 -12.56 1.64 -18.08
N ASN A 100 -12.86 0.55 -17.36
CA ASN A 100 -14.23 0.11 -17.10
C ASN A 100 -14.74 0.47 -15.70
N PHE A 101 -14.10 1.39 -15.00
CA PHE A 101 -14.50 1.80 -13.66
C PHE A 101 -14.92 3.26 -13.60
N THR A 102 -15.91 3.53 -12.74
CA THR A 102 -16.21 4.87 -12.25
C THR A 102 -16.02 4.88 -10.75
N ALA A 103 -15.11 5.74 -10.28
CA ALA A 103 -14.87 5.96 -8.86
C ALA A 103 -15.46 7.29 -8.43
N ILE A 104 -16.21 7.26 -7.32
CA ILE A 104 -16.76 8.44 -6.67
C ILE A 104 -16.04 8.60 -5.34
N ILE A 105 -15.45 9.75 -5.11
CA ILE A 105 -14.68 10.10 -3.93
C ILE A 105 -15.39 11.18 -3.15
N SER A 106 -15.47 10.99 -1.83
CA SER A 106 -15.92 12.02 -0.88
C SER A 106 -15.05 11.94 0.38
N ALA A 107 -14.55 13.08 0.82
CA ALA A 107 -13.74 13.15 2.04
C ALA A 107 -14.58 13.52 3.26
N ARG A 108 -14.20 12.99 4.42
CA ARG A 108 -14.69 13.43 5.73
C ARG A 108 -13.52 13.91 6.57
N GLY A 109 -13.56 15.19 6.95
CA GLY A 109 -12.49 15.84 7.68
C GLY A 109 -11.23 16.04 6.82
N ASP A 110 -10.06 16.05 7.45
CA ASP A 110 -8.79 16.40 6.81
C ASP A 110 -8.34 15.40 5.75
N VAL A 111 -8.02 15.89 4.56
CA VAL A 111 -7.53 15.08 3.42
C VAL A 111 -6.04 15.23 3.17
N THR A 112 -5.31 16.03 3.98
CA THR A 112 -3.96 16.48 3.61
C THR A 112 -2.83 15.76 4.36
N GLY A 113 -3.10 15.06 5.44
CA GLY A 113 -2.07 14.71 6.42
C GLY A 113 -1.26 13.44 6.15
N GLY A 114 -1.68 12.57 5.26
CA GLY A 114 -1.15 11.20 5.18
C GLY A 114 -0.36 10.83 3.93
N TYR A 115 -0.17 11.75 3.00
CA TYR A 115 0.47 11.45 1.72
C TYR A 115 2.00 11.48 1.82
N ASN A 116 2.64 10.39 1.40
CA ASN A 116 4.06 10.36 1.08
C ASN A 116 4.27 10.70 -0.41
N ASP A 117 5.53 10.86 -0.82
CA ASP A 117 5.88 11.23 -2.21
C ASP A 117 5.30 10.27 -3.25
N GLY A 118 5.24 8.97 -2.95
CA GLY A 118 4.64 7.98 -3.84
C GLY A 118 3.14 8.17 -4.00
N ALA A 119 2.42 8.41 -2.89
CA ALA A 119 0.99 8.68 -2.92
C ALA A 119 0.67 9.98 -3.68
N LEU A 120 1.47 11.04 -3.47
CA LEU A 120 1.32 12.29 -4.22
C LEU A 120 1.59 12.10 -5.71
N SER A 121 2.57 11.27 -6.08
CA SER A 121 2.83 10.93 -7.48
C SER A 121 1.64 10.22 -8.13
N ALA A 122 1.05 9.23 -7.46
CA ALA A 122 -0.13 8.51 -7.96
C ALA A 122 -1.35 9.42 -8.12
N VAL A 123 -1.59 10.31 -7.14
CA VAL A 123 -2.64 11.34 -7.19
C VAL A 123 -2.44 12.25 -8.40
N LYS A 124 -1.21 12.73 -8.62
CA LYS A 124 -0.86 13.57 -9.76
C LYS A 124 -1.05 12.84 -11.09
N GLU A 125 -0.60 11.61 -11.19
CA GLU A 125 -0.73 10.80 -12.40
C GLU A 125 -2.18 10.48 -12.75
N LEU A 126 -3.04 10.31 -11.74
CA LEU A 126 -4.49 10.16 -11.93
C LEU A 126 -5.15 11.46 -12.37
N GLY A 127 -4.50 12.62 -12.19
CA GLY A 127 -5.01 13.93 -12.57
C GLY A 127 -5.88 14.61 -11.51
N LEU A 128 -5.74 14.24 -10.25
CA LEU A 128 -6.42 14.88 -9.11
C LEU A 128 -5.63 16.13 -8.69
N GLU A 129 -5.73 17.19 -9.47
CA GLU A 129 -4.91 18.39 -9.31
C GLU A 129 -5.30 19.22 -8.08
N LYS A 130 -6.61 19.33 -7.78
CA LYS A 130 -7.07 20.08 -6.62
C LYS A 130 -6.68 19.40 -5.31
N LEU A 131 -6.68 18.07 -5.27
CA LEU A 131 -6.21 17.33 -4.10
C LEU A 131 -4.75 17.64 -3.76
N LEU A 132 -3.89 17.86 -4.77
CA LEU A 132 -2.48 18.22 -4.56
C LEU A 132 -2.31 19.60 -3.91
N THR A 133 -3.30 20.47 -4.06
CA THR A 133 -3.28 21.83 -3.49
C THR A 133 -4.10 21.95 -2.21
N ALA A 134 -4.72 20.85 -1.77
CA ALA A 134 -5.59 20.83 -0.62
C ALA A 134 -4.88 21.29 0.66
N GLN A 135 -5.58 22.08 1.45
CA GLN A 135 -5.14 22.57 2.76
C GLN A 135 -5.93 21.88 3.88
N LYS A 136 -5.43 22.04 5.09
CA LYS A 136 -6.11 21.51 6.27
C LYS A 136 -7.52 22.08 6.41
N ASN A 137 -8.46 21.20 6.77
CA ASN A 137 -9.89 21.51 6.96
C ASN A 137 -10.66 21.81 5.67
N GLN A 138 -10.08 21.62 4.50
CA GLN A 138 -10.83 21.71 3.25
C GLN A 138 -11.60 20.41 2.98
N HIS A 139 -12.76 20.58 2.34
CA HIS A 139 -13.63 19.50 1.89
C HIS A 139 -13.30 19.12 0.45
N TYR A 140 -13.45 17.84 0.11
CA TYR A 140 -13.00 17.34 -1.19
C TYR A 140 -13.93 16.28 -1.75
N ILE A 141 -14.27 16.41 -3.03
CA ILE A 141 -14.91 15.37 -3.82
C ILE A 141 -14.24 15.21 -5.18
N ALA A 142 -14.32 13.99 -5.74
CA ALA A 142 -13.95 13.76 -7.13
C ALA A 142 -14.79 12.64 -7.76
N ILE A 143 -14.92 12.67 -9.07
CA ILE A 143 -15.48 11.61 -9.90
C ILE A 143 -14.45 11.28 -10.97
N ILE A 144 -14.11 10.01 -11.10
CA ILE A 144 -13.15 9.47 -12.06
C ILE A 144 -13.90 8.46 -12.91
N GLU A 145 -13.91 8.64 -14.22
CA GLU A 145 -14.55 7.74 -15.18
C GLU A 145 -13.52 7.23 -16.18
N GLY A 146 -13.37 5.91 -16.30
CA GLY A 146 -12.41 5.31 -17.23
C GLY A 146 -10.99 5.83 -17.04
N GLY A 147 -10.54 5.98 -15.81
CA GLY A 147 -9.20 6.48 -15.47
C GLY A 147 -9.00 7.98 -15.67
N LYS A 148 -10.07 8.76 -15.94
CA LYS A 148 -10.00 10.22 -16.13
C LYS A 148 -10.84 10.94 -15.10
N VAL A 149 -10.32 12.02 -14.56
CA VAL A 149 -11.06 12.91 -13.64
C VAL A 149 -12.07 13.70 -14.47
N VAL A 150 -13.36 13.49 -14.20
CA VAL A 150 -14.47 14.20 -14.87
C VAL A 150 -15.04 15.30 -14.01
N ARG A 151 -14.85 15.20 -12.68
CA ARG A 151 -15.23 16.25 -11.73
C ARG A 151 -14.27 16.22 -10.55
N GLU A 152 -13.84 17.38 -10.10
CA GLU A 152 -13.04 17.55 -8.91
C GLU A 152 -13.38 18.90 -8.24
N GLU A 153 -13.67 18.87 -6.95
CA GLU A 153 -13.97 20.05 -6.16
C GLU A 153 -13.19 20.03 -4.84
N LEU A 154 -12.72 21.22 -4.47
CA LEU A 154 -12.06 21.51 -3.20
C LEU A 154 -12.64 22.80 -2.66
N SER A 155 -13.02 22.86 -1.40
CA SER A 155 -13.68 24.01 -0.78
C SER A 155 -13.37 24.09 0.71
N ASP A 156 -13.35 25.32 1.23
CA ASP A 156 -13.34 25.58 2.67
C ASP A 156 -14.72 25.34 3.30
N ASP A 157 -15.78 25.48 2.50
CA ASP A 157 -17.16 25.23 2.89
C ASP A 157 -17.57 23.78 2.53
N ARG A 158 -18.61 23.28 3.21
CA ARG A 158 -19.25 22.01 2.90
C ARG A 158 -19.58 21.92 1.41
N ILE A 159 -19.17 20.81 0.79
CA ILE A 159 -19.54 20.49 -0.57
C ILE A 159 -20.82 19.63 -0.56
N ASP A 160 -21.82 20.04 -1.31
CA ASP A 160 -23.02 19.25 -1.62
C ASP A 160 -23.34 19.42 -3.10
N THR A 161 -23.19 18.37 -3.87
CA THR A 161 -23.39 18.42 -5.33
C THR A 161 -24.85 18.59 -5.73
N GLY A 162 -25.79 18.49 -4.76
CA GLY A 162 -27.17 18.19 -5.12
C GLY A 162 -27.27 16.87 -5.85
N VAL A 163 -28.38 16.64 -6.54
CA VAL A 163 -28.58 15.41 -7.33
C VAL A 163 -27.99 15.59 -8.72
N ILE A 164 -26.97 14.80 -9.03
CA ILE A 164 -26.31 14.70 -10.35
C ILE A 164 -26.50 13.30 -10.93
N ASP A 165 -26.31 13.15 -12.24
CA ASP A 165 -26.26 11.82 -12.86
C ASP A 165 -24.83 11.28 -12.89
N VAL A 166 -24.64 10.05 -12.43
CA VAL A 166 -23.40 9.30 -12.55
C VAL A 166 -23.74 7.89 -13.03
N LEU A 167 -23.34 7.54 -14.23
CA LEU A 167 -23.67 6.25 -14.89
C LEU A 167 -25.18 5.92 -14.92
N GLY A 168 -26.04 6.93 -15.01
CA GLY A 168 -27.49 6.77 -14.97
C GLY A 168 -28.08 6.63 -13.56
N TYR A 169 -27.27 6.76 -12.51
CA TYR A 169 -27.74 6.84 -11.14
C TYR A 169 -27.92 8.30 -10.70
N ARG A 170 -29.08 8.62 -10.13
CA ARG A 170 -29.28 9.88 -9.41
C ARG A 170 -28.40 9.85 -8.16
N THR A 171 -27.29 10.57 -8.21
CA THR A 171 -26.24 10.54 -7.20
C THR A 171 -26.13 11.89 -6.50
N GLN A 172 -25.97 11.88 -5.19
CA GLN A 172 -25.61 13.05 -4.38
C GLN A 172 -24.31 12.76 -3.65
N ILE A 173 -23.37 13.69 -3.71
CA ILE A 173 -22.07 13.58 -3.03
C ILE A 173 -21.96 14.75 -2.05
N ILE A 174 -21.65 14.42 -0.79
CA ILE A 174 -21.44 15.40 0.27
C ILE A 174 -20.08 15.15 0.90
N SER A 175 -19.32 16.22 1.12
CA SER A 175 -18.08 16.25 1.88
C SER A 175 -18.14 17.35 2.91
N ASP A 176 -17.94 16.99 4.18
CA ASP A 176 -17.94 17.90 5.32
C ASP A 176 -16.96 17.41 6.40
N ALA A 177 -16.77 18.19 7.45
CA ALA A 177 -15.96 17.82 8.61
C ALA A 177 -16.47 16.52 9.27
N ASP A 178 -17.79 16.37 9.36
CA ASP A 178 -18.46 15.28 10.07
C ASP A 178 -19.23 14.32 9.15
N GLU A 179 -19.28 14.58 7.84
CA GLU A 179 -20.05 13.79 6.89
C GLU A 179 -19.27 13.52 5.60
N SER A 180 -19.35 12.27 5.14
CA SER A 180 -19.04 11.87 3.78
C SER A 180 -20.20 11.04 3.26
N THR A 181 -20.92 11.55 2.28
CA THR A 181 -22.06 10.86 1.67
C THR A 181 -21.81 10.65 0.18
N ILE A 182 -22.05 9.43 -0.27
CA ILE A 182 -22.14 9.04 -1.69
C ILE A 182 -23.45 8.29 -1.83
N LYS A 183 -24.53 9.06 -2.07
CA LYS A 183 -25.87 8.51 -2.12
C LYS A 183 -26.27 8.28 -3.56
N MET A 184 -26.61 7.04 -3.91
CA MET A 184 -27.17 6.67 -5.21
C MET A 184 -28.61 6.17 -5.02
N GLY A 185 -29.55 6.85 -5.66
CA GLY A 185 -30.96 6.68 -5.36
C GLY A 185 -31.28 7.03 -3.91
N ASN A 186 -31.81 6.05 -3.16
CA ASN A 186 -32.17 6.24 -1.74
C ASN A 186 -31.14 5.70 -0.75
N LYS A 187 -30.02 5.12 -1.24
CA LYS A 187 -29.02 4.46 -0.37
C LYS A 187 -27.69 5.18 -0.38
N ASN A 188 -27.12 5.43 0.82
CA ASN A 188 -25.77 5.89 0.99
C ASN A 188 -24.80 4.69 0.92
N TYR A 189 -23.78 4.79 0.08
CA TYR A 189 -22.75 3.78 -0.13
C TYR A 189 -21.39 4.16 0.44
N SER A 190 -21.20 5.43 0.81
CA SER A 190 -20.01 5.84 1.56
C SER A 190 -19.95 5.11 2.89
N LEU A 191 -18.75 4.74 3.34
CA LEU A 191 -18.53 4.24 4.71
C LEU A 191 -18.74 5.34 5.75
N ASN A 192 -18.77 6.60 5.33
CA ASN A 192 -18.91 7.78 6.18
C ASN A 192 -17.88 7.80 7.33
N GLU A 193 -16.69 7.32 7.08
CA GLU A 193 -15.60 7.34 8.03
C GLU A 193 -14.65 8.51 7.73
N ARG A 194 -13.90 8.96 8.76
CA ARG A 194 -12.90 10.02 8.59
C ARG A 194 -11.82 9.59 7.62
N GLY A 195 -11.48 10.49 6.67
CA GLY A 195 -10.55 10.28 5.57
C GLY A 195 -11.24 10.26 4.22
N MET A 196 -10.59 9.68 3.23
CA MET A 196 -11.09 9.60 1.86
C MET A 196 -11.95 8.35 1.68
N ASN A 197 -13.25 8.52 1.45
CA ASN A 197 -14.19 7.45 1.17
C ASN A 197 -14.36 7.33 -0.34
N ILE A 198 -14.26 6.12 -0.87
CA ILE A 198 -14.33 5.84 -2.30
C ILE A 198 -15.36 4.74 -2.56
N VAL A 199 -16.22 4.96 -3.52
CA VAL A 199 -17.15 3.95 -4.06
C VAL A 199 -16.83 3.76 -5.52
N VAL A 200 -16.58 2.52 -5.93
CA VAL A 200 -16.24 2.17 -7.31
C VAL A 200 -17.35 1.34 -7.94
N LEU A 201 -17.75 1.72 -9.15
CA LEU A 201 -18.74 1.03 -9.96
C LEU A 201 -18.06 0.46 -11.21
N ASP A 202 -18.53 -0.69 -11.65
CA ASP A 202 -18.24 -1.22 -12.98
C ASP A 202 -19.15 -0.53 -14.00
N ASN A 203 -18.56 0.05 -15.04
CA ASN A 203 -19.29 0.83 -16.05
C ASN A 203 -20.23 0.00 -16.91
N THR A 204 -19.94 -1.30 -17.08
CA THR A 204 -20.74 -2.22 -17.89
C THR A 204 -21.94 -2.75 -17.12
N THR A 205 -21.67 -3.29 -15.93
CA THR A 205 -22.71 -3.92 -15.10
C THR A 205 -23.43 -2.93 -14.20
N ARG A 206 -22.85 -1.75 -13.98
CA ARG A 206 -23.28 -0.71 -13.04
C ARG A 206 -23.32 -1.17 -11.58
N ASN A 207 -22.72 -2.33 -11.28
CA ASN A 207 -22.62 -2.84 -9.92
C ASN A 207 -21.49 -2.16 -9.16
N ILE A 208 -21.64 -2.11 -7.84
CA ILE A 208 -20.55 -1.65 -6.97
C ILE A 208 -19.48 -2.74 -6.91
N VAL A 209 -18.27 -2.38 -7.34
CA VAL A 209 -17.08 -3.22 -7.30
C VAL A 209 -16.43 -3.15 -5.94
N ASP A 210 -16.26 -1.94 -5.39
CA ASP A 210 -15.61 -1.75 -4.11
C ASP A 210 -16.16 -0.55 -3.34
N LYS A 211 -16.01 -0.59 -2.02
CA LYS A 211 -16.24 0.51 -1.08
C LYS A 211 -15.09 0.51 -0.10
N VAL A 212 -14.30 1.54 -0.14
CA VAL A 212 -13.09 1.62 0.67
C VAL A 212 -12.94 3.02 1.27
N ARG A 213 -12.32 3.08 2.44
CA ARG A 213 -11.88 4.33 3.05
C ARG A 213 -10.38 4.27 3.31
N PHE A 214 -9.66 5.31 2.91
CA PHE A 214 -8.26 5.53 3.25
C PHE A 214 -8.12 6.58 4.35
N LYS A 215 -7.28 6.27 5.34
CA LYS A 215 -6.97 7.18 6.46
C LYS A 215 -6.00 8.26 6.01
N THR A 216 -6.48 9.36 5.47
CA THR A 216 -5.65 10.45 4.94
C THR A 216 -5.04 11.37 6.01
N TYR A 217 -5.33 11.13 7.28
CA TYR A 217 -4.88 11.93 8.42
C TYR A 217 -3.75 11.27 9.25
N TYR A 218 -3.24 10.12 8.80
CA TYR A 218 -2.06 9.44 9.37
C TYR A 218 -0.98 9.27 8.32
N VAL A 219 0.28 9.16 8.78
CA VAL A 219 1.45 8.94 7.91
C VAL A 219 1.36 7.64 7.08
N MET A 220 0.53 6.70 7.48
CA MET A 220 0.26 5.47 6.73
C MET A 220 -1.19 5.48 6.25
N LEU A 221 -1.35 5.56 4.93
CA LEU A 221 -2.63 5.45 4.24
C LEU A 221 -3.12 3.99 4.27
N SER A 222 -3.88 3.63 5.30
CA SER A 222 -4.46 2.28 5.43
C SER A 222 -5.91 2.25 4.96
N ALA A 223 -6.27 1.18 4.25
CA ALA A 223 -7.63 0.92 3.80
C ALA A 223 -8.52 0.37 4.91
N THR A 224 -9.82 0.64 4.81
CA THR A 224 -10.92 -0.03 5.56
C THR A 224 -12.06 -0.27 4.57
N ARG A 225 -12.71 -1.43 4.66
CA ARG A 225 -13.87 -1.80 3.83
C ARG A 225 -15.09 -2.13 4.66
#